data_afb584f40959e9f71ce5554e9c27c57d
#
_entry.id   afb584f40959e9f71ce5554e9c27c57d
#
_cell.length_a   1.000
_cell.length_b   1.000
_cell.length_c   1.000
_cell.angle_alpha   90.00
_cell.angle_beta   90.00
_cell.angle_gamma   90.00
#
_symmetry.space_group_name_H-M   'P 1'
#
loop_
_entity.id
_entity.type
_entity.pdbx_description
1 polymer ?
#
loop_
_entity_poly.entity_id
_entity_poly.type
_entity_poly.pdbx_seq_one_letter_code
_entity_poly.pdbx_strand_id
1 'polypeptide(L)'
;MKKNFNYINKTLILTFLLVFISTLLQVMGVNIIPKGVPLTMYNIFSIFISYFIVAFIYYKKEKRKINYKKLFGKASVSNVMIGLATGMGIFTLQQLTYRIFIPTNTTVGSNVQLLQNMPVIFMILIAVIIAPIVEELFFRGFFYEITDNIKTSVYCINSAFWFSLLHLQNLESPLYAIYNLSVVFMSGFLFAFIYRKTQWIGTNIIAHATANGIAIFLIILFG
;
A
#
# COMPACT_ATOMS: atom_id res chain seq x y z
N MET A 1 -10.02 22.14 14.07
CA MET A 1 -10.36 20.83 14.65
C MET A 1 -11.41 20.07 13.83
N LYS A 2 -12.58 20.63 13.57
CA LYS A 2 -13.71 19.95 12.87
C LYS A 2 -13.34 19.29 11.51
N LYS A 3 -12.51 19.96 10.67
CA LYS A 3 -12.07 19.40 9.37
C LYS A 3 -11.19 18.16 9.52
N ASN A 4 -10.25 18.16 10.48
CA ASN A 4 -9.37 17.03 10.73
C ASN A 4 -10.16 15.82 11.26
N PHE A 5 -11.10 16.05 12.17
CA PHE A 5 -11.98 15.00 12.69
C PHE A 5 -12.86 14.39 11.59
N ASN A 6 -13.46 15.23 10.73
CA ASN A 6 -14.24 14.75 9.60
C ASN A 6 -13.39 13.92 8.60
N TYR A 7 -12.13 14.31 8.38
CA TYR A 7 -11.19 13.55 7.55
C TYR A 7 -10.91 12.16 8.14
N ILE A 8 -10.58 12.11 9.43
CA ILE A 8 -10.30 10.84 10.13
C ILE A 8 -11.52 9.91 10.07
N ASN A 9 -12.72 10.43 10.34
CA ASN A 9 -13.95 9.64 10.27
C ASN A 9 -14.23 9.12 8.85
N LYS A 10 -14.02 9.93 7.82
CA LYS A 10 -14.23 9.50 6.44
C LYS A 10 -13.24 8.39 6.04
N THR A 11 -11.96 8.53 6.38
CA THR A 11 -10.95 7.50 6.09
C THR A 11 -11.22 6.21 6.87
N LEU A 12 -11.66 6.31 8.12
CA LEU A 12 -12.09 5.17 8.93
C LEU A 12 -13.22 4.39 8.23
N ILE A 13 -14.30 5.07 7.86
CA ILE A 13 -15.45 4.45 7.18
C ILE A 13 -15.02 3.80 5.86
N LEU A 14 -14.19 4.49 5.08
CA LEU A 14 -13.73 3.99 3.78
C LEU A 14 -12.83 2.77 3.93
N THR A 15 -11.98 2.74 4.96
CA THR A 15 -11.13 1.57 5.23
C THR A 15 -11.94 0.37 5.71
N PHE A 16 -12.94 0.57 6.58
CA PHE A 16 -13.86 -0.50 6.95
C PHE A 16 -14.63 -1.03 5.74
N LEU A 17 -15.12 -0.15 4.88
CA LEU A 17 -15.80 -0.53 3.65
C LEU A 17 -14.88 -1.32 2.72
N LEU A 18 -13.60 -0.93 2.63
CA LEU A 18 -12.58 -1.63 1.86
C LEU A 18 -12.40 -3.08 2.36
N VAL A 19 -12.18 -3.25 3.67
CA VAL A 19 -12.03 -4.57 4.28
C VAL A 19 -13.30 -5.41 4.06
N PHE A 20 -14.48 -4.83 4.29
CA PHE A 20 -15.75 -5.53 4.11
C PHE A 20 -15.95 -6.02 2.66
N ILE A 21 -15.76 -5.14 1.67
CA ILE A 21 -15.91 -5.51 0.24
C ILE A 21 -14.85 -6.53 -0.15
N SER A 22 -13.60 -6.35 0.27
CA SER A 22 -12.51 -7.30 0.00
C SER A 22 -12.85 -8.70 0.53
N THR A 23 -13.28 -8.79 1.79
CA THR A 23 -13.67 -10.05 2.42
C THR A 23 -14.89 -10.68 1.71
N LEU A 24 -15.89 -9.88 1.37
CA LEU A 24 -17.08 -10.35 0.66
C LEU A 24 -16.70 -10.95 -0.71
N LEU A 25 -15.86 -10.27 -1.48
CA LEU A 25 -15.39 -10.77 -2.78
C LEU A 25 -14.60 -12.07 -2.63
N GLN A 26 -13.73 -12.17 -1.61
CA GLN A 26 -12.95 -13.37 -1.35
C GLN A 26 -13.84 -14.56 -1.00
N VAL A 27 -14.83 -14.38 -0.13
CA VAL A 27 -15.79 -15.42 0.26
C VAL A 27 -16.64 -15.87 -0.94
N MET A 28 -17.13 -14.92 -1.74
CA MET A 28 -17.88 -15.26 -2.96
C MET A 28 -17.02 -16.04 -3.96
N GLY A 29 -15.75 -15.69 -4.09
CA GLY A 29 -14.83 -16.32 -5.01
C GLY A 29 -14.61 -17.79 -4.78
N VAL A 30 -14.62 -18.26 -3.54
CA VAL A 30 -14.45 -19.70 -3.21
C VAL A 30 -15.44 -20.58 -3.98
N ASN A 31 -16.65 -20.06 -4.27
CA ASN A 31 -17.69 -20.80 -4.96
C ASN A 31 -17.77 -20.55 -6.49
N ILE A 32 -17.06 -19.54 -7.00
CA ILE A 32 -17.22 -19.04 -8.38
C ILE A 32 -15.95 -19.25 -9.21
N ILE A 33 -14.79 -19.44 -8.55
CA ILE A 33 -13.50 -19.52 -9.24
C ILE A 33 -13.48 -20.73 -10.19
N PRO A 34 -13.13 -20.52 -11.47
CA PRO A 34 -12.95 -21.62 -12.40
C PRO A 34 -11.85 -22.58 -11.93
N LYS A 35 -12.04 -23.89 -12.18
CA LYS A 35 -11.02 -24.90 -11.91
C LYS A 35 -9.71 -24.52 -12.63
N GLY A 36 -8.60 -24.45 -11.87
CA GLY A 36 -7.28 -24.09 -12.41
C GLY A 36 -6.81 -22.69 -12.13
N VAL A 37 -7.67 -21.79 -11.62
CA VAL A 37 -7.21 -20.47 -11.12
C VAL A 37 -6.79 -20.60 -9.66
N PRO A 38 -5.54 -20.26 -9.29
CA PRO A 38 -5.11 -20.29 -7.89
C PRO A 38 -5.95 -19.35 -7.03
N LEU A 39 -6.49 -19.85 -5.93
CA LEU A 39 -7.28 -19.06 -4.98
C LEU A 39 -6.51 -17.80 -4.51
N THR A 40 -5.20 -17.92 -4.35
CA THR A 40 -4.31 -16.82 -3.97
C THR A 40 -4.35 -15.66 -4.95
N MET A 41 -4.33 -15.94 -6.26
CA MET A 41 -4.44 -14.89 -7.28
C MET A 41 -5.79 -14.19 -7.22
N TYR A 42 -6.86 -14.95 -7.09
CA TYR A 42 -8.20 -14.38 -6.94
C TYR A 42 -8.29 -13.46 -5.72
N ASN A 43 -7.75 -13.89 -4.58
CA ASN A 43 -7.76 -13.07 -3.36
C ASN A 43 -6.99 -11.77 -3.54
N ILE A 44 -5.84 -11.78 -4.19
CA ILE A 44 -5.07 -10.56 -4.49
C ILE A 44 -5.86 -9.63 -5.40
N PHE A 45 -6.44 -10.13 -6.49
CA PHE A 45 -7.26 -9.32 -7.39
C PHE A 45 -8.52 -8.79 -6.70
N SER A 46 -9.14 -9.56 -5.81
CA SER A 46 -10.29 -9.11 -5.02
C SER A 46 -9.94 -7.90 -4.14
N ILE A 47 -8.76 -7.91 -3.53
CA ILE A 47 -8.25 -6.77 -2.76
C ILE A 47 -8.10 -5.55 -3.68
N PHE A 48 -7.43 -5.68 -4.81
CA PHE A 48 -7.23 -4.55 -5.74
C PHE A 48 -8.55 -4.00 -6.30
N ILE A 49 -9.49 -4.88 -6.68
CA ILE A 49 -10.81 -4.47 -7.14
C ILE A 49 -11.56 -3.70 -6.06
N SER A 50 -11.45 -4.12 -4.80
CA SER A 50 -12.14 -3.43 -3.69
C SER A 50 -11.67 -1.98 -3.51
N TYR A 51 -10.41 -1.65 -3.76
CA TYR A 51 -9.92 -0.26 -3.77
C TYR A 51 -10.67 0.61 -4.79
N PHE A 52 -10.85 0.09 -6.01
CA PHE A 52 -11.57 0.82 -7.05
C PHE A 52 -13.05 0.96 -6.72
N ILE A 53 -13.70 -0.08 -6.20
CA ILE A 53 -15.11 -0.04 -5.80
C ILE A 53 -15.33 1.00 -4.70
N VAL A 54 -14.50 1.03 -3.67
CA VAL A 54 -14.61 1.99 -2.57
C VAL A 54 -14.41 3.42 -3.06
N ALA A 55 -13.39 3.66 -3.89
CA ALA A 55 -13.17 4.97 -4.48
C ALA A 55 -14.36 5.40 -5.35
N PHE A 56 -14.89 4.51 -6.19
CA PHE A 56 -16.06 4.78 -7.03
C PHE A 56 -17.30 5.13 -6.22
N ILE A 57 -17.62 4.35 -5.17
CA ILE A 57 -18.75 4.60 -4.27
C ILE A 57 -18.62 5.99 -3.62
N TYR A 58 -17.41 6.32 -3.16
CA TYR A 58 -17.16 7.62 -2.55
C TYR A 58 -17.36 8.78 -3.53
N TYR A 59 -16.74 8.74 -4.71
CA TYR A 59 -16.88 9.81 -5.70
C TYR A 59 -18.33 9.99 -6.15
N LYS A 60 -19.06 8.89 -6.34
CA LYS A 60 -20.49 8.93 -6.68
C LYS A 60 -21.32 9.54 -5.56
N LYS A 61 -21.09 9.14 -4.29
CA LYS A 61 -21.83 9.65 -3.12
C LYS A 61 -21.58 11.13 -2.88
N GLU A 62 -20.34 11.57 -2.93
CA GLU A 62 -19.96 12.97 -2.69
C GLU A 62 -20.15 13.86 -3.94
N LYS A 63 -20.62 13.31 -5.05
CA LYS A 63 -20.75 13.99 -6.36
C LYS A 63 -19.47 14.71 -6.79
N ARG A 64 -18.32 14.18 -6.40
CA ARG A 64 -17.00 14.72 -6.74
C ARG A 64 -16.51 14.15 -8.08
N LYS A 65 -15.70 14.94 -8.77
CA LYS A 65 -14.93 14.48 -9.95
C LYS A 65 -13.48 14.29 -9.53
N ILE A 66 -12.84 13.25 -10.04
CA ILE A 66 -11.40 13.03 -9.83
C ILE A 66 -10.65 14.20 -10.44
N ASN A 67 -9.81 14.85 -9.64
CA ASN A 67 -8.93 15.90 -10.12
C ASN A 67 -7.62 15.30 -10.64
N TYR A 68 -7.62 14.85 -11.88
CA TYR A 68 -6.44 14.23 -12.50
C TYR A 68 -5.21 15.13 -12.47
N LYS A 69 -5.36 16.45 -12.64
CA LYS A 69 -4.24 17.40 -12.59
C LYS A 69 -3.60 17.44 -11.20
N LYS A 70 -4.41 17.34 -10.16
CA LYS A 70 -3.93 17.30 -8.78
C LYS A 70 -3.29 15.94 -8.45
N LEU A 71 -3.87 14.84 -8.96
CA LEU A 71 -3.42 13.49 -8.70
C LEU A 71 -2.10 13.18 -9.42
N PHE A 72 -2.05 13.48 -10.71
CA PHE A 72 -0.90 13.16 -11.54
C PHE A 72 0.14 14.27 -11.63
N GLY A 73 -0.16 15.50 -11.17
CA GLY A 73 0.77 16.60 -11.05
C GLY A 73 1.67 16.80 -12.27
N LYS A 74 2.90 17.25 -12.02
CA LYS A 74 3.91 17.45 -13.06
C LYS A 74 5.10 16.51 -12.85
N ALA A 75 5.30 15.60 -13.80
CA ALA A 75 6.50 14.77 -13.82
C ALA A 75 7.75 15.65 -14.00
N SER A 76 8.80 15.37 -13.26
CA SER A 76 10.12 15.97 -13.44
C SER A 76 11.22 14.95 -13.13
N VAL A 77 12.40 15.15 -13.68
CA VAL A 77 13.56 14.30 -13.38
C VAL A 77 13.85 14.30 -11.88
N SER A 78 13.75 15.46 -11.23
CA SER A 78 13.92 15.57 -9.76
C SER A 78 12.93 14.69 -9.01
N ASN A 79 11.65 14.66 -9.40
CA ASN A 79 10.64 13.82 -8.77
C ASN A 79 10.93 12.32 -8.95
N VAL A 80 11.43 11.92 -10.12
CA VAL A 80 11.86 10.53 -10.38
C VAL A 80 13.03 10.17 -9.46
N MET A 81 14.06 11.03 -9.39
CA MET A 81 15.24 10.79 -8.53
C MET A 81 14.88 10.73 -7.05
N ILE A 82 13.97 11.60 -6.58
CA ILE A 82 13.42 11.53 -5.21
C ILE A 82 12.74 10.18 -4.98
N GLY A 83 11.94 9.71 -5.94
CA GLY A 83 11.29 8.42 -5.84
C GLY A 83 12.29 7.27 -5.71
N LEU A 84 13.28 7.19 -6.60
CA LEU A 84 14.32 6.17 -6.56
C LEU A 84 15.10 6.19 -5.24
N ALA A 85 15.60 7.38 -4.84
CA ALA A 85 16.37 7.54 -3.60
C ALA A 85 15.54 7.15 -2.35
N THR A 86 14.26 7.52 -2.34
CA THR A 86 13.36 7.15 -1.24
C THR A 86 13.11 5.65 -1.18
N GLY A 87 12.86 5.01 -2.32
CA GLY A 87 12.63 3.56 -2.37
C GLY A 87 13.86 2.78 -1.89
N MET A 88 15.06 3.16 -2.34
CA MET A 88 16.31 2.59 -1.85
C MET A 88 16.50 2.82 -0.34
N GLY A 89 16.22 4.02 0.15
CA GLY A 89 16.33 4.34 1.57
C GLY A 89 15.35 3.55 2.43
N ILE A 90 14.10 3.41 2.00
CA ILE A 90 13.08 2.59 2.69
C ILE A 90 13.55 1.13 2.75
N PHE A 91 13.97 0.55 1.62
CA PHE A 91 14.45 -0.83 1.58
C PHE A 91 15.64 -1.03 2.53
N THR A 92 16.64 -0.15 2.48
CA THR A 92 17.81 -0.22 3.36
C THR A 92 17.42 -0.15 4.84
N LEU A 93 16.54 0.79 5.20
CA LEU A 93 16.05 0.92 6.57
C LEU A 93 15.33 -0.34 7.03
N GLN A 94 14.46 -0.91 6.18
CA GLN A 94 13.76 -2.16 6.48
C GLN A 94 14.74 -3.31 6.73
N GLN A 95 15.76 -3.49 5.90
CA GLN A 95 16.75 -4.54 6.06
C GLN A 95 17.60 -4.38 7.32
N LEU A 96 18.05 -3.15 7.60
CA LEU A 96 18.84 -2.85 8.80
C LEU A 96 18.04 -3.11 10.08
N THR A 97 16.82 -2.59 10.13
CA THR A 97 15.95 -2.77 11.31
C THR A 97 15.53 -4.24 11.48
N TYR A 98 15.27 -4.96 10.39
CA TYR A 98 15.00 -6.40 10.43
C TYR A 98 16.14 -7.17 11.11
N ARG A 99 17.36 -6.94 10.67
CA ARG A 99 18.56 -7.62 11.23
C ARG A 99 18.80 -7.31 12.70
N ILE A 100 18.41 -6.12 13.15
CA ILE A 100 18.62 -5.69 14.56
C ILE A 100 17.52 -6.26 15.47
N PHE A 101 16.27 -6.27 15.03
CA PHE A 101 15.14 -6.53 15.91
C PHE A 101 14.52 -7.92 15.76
N ILE A 102 14.74 -8.59 14.62
CA ILE A 102 14.10 -9.88 14.36
C ILE A 102 15.11 -11.03 14.50
N PRO A 103 14.85 -12.00 15.38
CA PRO A 103 15.69 -13.20 15.53
C PRO A 103 15.77 -14.01 14.23
N THR A 104 16.91 -14.62 13.98
CA THR A 104 17.19 -15.38 12.74
C THR A 104 16.29 -16.60 12.52
N ASN A 105 15.66 -17.10 13.56
CA ASN A 105 14.74 -18.24 13.53
C ASN A 105 13.26 -17.82 13.41
N THR A 106 12.98 -16.52 13.18
CA THR A 106 11.62 -16.04 13.01
C THR A 106 11.11 -16.43 11.61
N THR A 107 9.88 -16.96 11.56
CA THR A 107 9.22 -17.30 10.29
C THR A 107 9.01 -16.05 9.43
N VAL A 108 9.26 -16.21 8.14
CA VAL A 108 9.06 -15.15 7.14
C VAL A 108 7.58 -14.77 7.06
N GLY A 109 7.29 -13.50 6.85
CA GLY A 109 5.91 -13.02 6.74
C GLY A 109 5.11 -13.72 5.65
N SER A 110 3.81 -13.89 5.89
CA SER A 110 2.89 -14.63 5.00
C SER A 110 2.88 -14.10 3.56
N ASN A 111 3.04 -12.79 3.34
CA ASN A 111 3.12 -12.23 1.99
C ASN A 111 4.39 -12.64 1.25
N VAL A 112 5.53 -12.76 1.94
CA VAL A 112 6.78 -13.23 1.33
C VAL A 112 6.65 -14.70 0.96
N GLN A 113 6.11 -15.53 1.85
CA GLN A 113 5.85 -16.95 1.56
C GLN A 113 4.89 -17.12 0.38
N LEU A 114 3.85 -16.29 0.31
CA LEU A 114 2.90 -16.31 -0.80
C LEU A 114 3.58 -15.95 -2.12
N LEU A 115 4.44 -14.94 -2.13
CA LEU A 115 5.20 -14.51 -3.31
C LEU A 115 6.19 -15.59 -3.77
N GLN A 116 6.91 -16.23 -2.84
CA GLN A 116 7.86 -17.32 -3.16
C GLN A 116 7.20 -18.53 -3.82
N ASN A 117 5.90 -18.76 -3.57
CA ASN A 117 5.13 -19.82 -4.19
C ASN A 117 4.50 -19.45 -5.55
N MET A 118 4.80 -18.25 -6.08
CA MET A 118 4.29 -17.79 -7.38
C MET A 118 5.36 -17.87 -8.48
N PRO A 119 4.95 -18.06 -9.75
CA PRO A 119 5.86 -17.82 -10.87
C PRO A 119 6.45 -16.40 -10.81
N VAL A 120 7.75 -16.26 -11.05
CA VAL A 120 8.50 -15.01 -10.93
C VAL A 120 7.85 -13.84 -11.68
N ILE A 121 7.30 -14.11 -12.87
CA ILE A 121 6.63 -13.06 -13.66
C ILE A 121 5.41 -12.47 -12.94
N PHE A 122 4.61 -13.30 -12.25
CA PHE A 122 3.47 -12.82 -11.48
C PHE A 122 3.90 -12.10 -10.21
N MET A 123 4.97 -12.55 -9.56
CA MET A 123 5.59 -11.88 -8.42
C MET A 123 5.99 -10.44 -8.78
N ILE A 124 6.71 -10.27 -9.90
CA ILE A 124 7.11 -8.95 -10.40
C ILE A 124 5.88 -8.11 -10.76
N LEU A 125 4.96 -8.67 -11.54
CA LEU A 125 3.77 -7.95 -11.99
C LEU A 125 2.92 -7.44 -10.82
N ILE A 126 2.70 -8.28 -9.81
CA ILE A 126 1.87 -7.94 -8.66
C ILE A 126 2.61 -7.01 -7.71
N ALA A 127 3.79 -7.38 -7.22
CA ALA A 127 4.43 -6.68 -6.13
C ALA A 127 5.19 -5.42 -6.57
N VAL A 128 5.69 -5.37 -7.81
CA VAL A 128 6.49 -4.22 -8.28
C VAL A 128 5.68 -3.25 -9.13
N ILE A 129 4.62 -3.72 -9.80
CA ILE A 129 3.86 -2.87 -10.72
C ILE A 129 2.46 -2.59 -10.16
N ILE A 130 1.61 -3.60 -9.99
CA ILE A 130 0.18 -3.42 -9.70
C ILE A 130 -0.02 -2.88 -8.28
N ALA A 131 0.55 -3.52 -7.26
CA ALA A 131 0.35 -3.13 -5.87
C ALA A 131 0.82 -1.68 -5.63
N PRO A 132 2.04 -1.24 -6.02
CA PRO A 132 2.44 0.15 -5.87
C PRO A 132 1.50 1.15 -6.54
N ILE A 133 1.01 0.85 -7.75
CA ILE A 133 0.07 1.74 -8.46
C ILE A 133 -1.24 1.87 -7.68
N VAL A 134 -1.86 0.75 -7.35
CA VAL A 134 -3.19 0.72 -6.70
C VAL A 134 -3.14 1.32 -5.31
N GLU A 135 -2.15 0.94 -4.52
CA GLU A 135 -2.02 1.38 -3.15
C GLU A 135 -1.67 2.86 -3.04
N GLU A 136 -0.74 3.36 -3.87
CA GLU A 136 -0.40 4.78 -3.86
C GLU A 136 -1.56 5.64 -4.37
N LEU A 137 -2.28 5.21 -5.39
CA LEU A 137 -3.48 5.90 -5.84
C LEU A 137 -4.54 5.99 -4.74
N PHE A 138 -4.72 4.94 -3.95
CA PHE A 138 -5.71 4.92 -2.88
C PHE A 138 -5.24 5.71 -1.65
N PHE A 139 -4.11 5.34 -1.03
CA PHE A 139 -3.68 5.91 0.24
C PHE A 139 -3.10 7.32 0.11
N ARG A 140 -2.51 7.68 -1.03
CA ARG A 140 -1.90 9.01 -1.23
C ARG A 140 -2.79 9.88 -2.11
N GLY A 141 -3.20 9.38 -3.25
CA GLY A 141 -4.06 10.12 -4.16
C GLY A 141 -5.46 10.34 -3.56
N PHE A 142 -6.20 9.27 -3.40
CA PHE A 142 -7.60 9.32 -2.97
C PHE A 142 -7.77 9.87 -1.55
N PHE A 143 -7.00 9.39 -0.57
CA PHE A 143 -7.07 9.91 0.80
C PHE A 143 -6.73 11.41 0.88
N TYR A 144 -5.85 11.91 0.03
CA TYR A 144 -5.54 13.33 -0.04
C TYR A 144 -6.70 14.17 -0.58
N GLU A 145 -7.53 13.61 -1.45
CA GLU A 145 -8.67 14.29 -2.06
C GLU A 145 -9.94 14.27 -1.20
N ILE A 146 -10.01 13.42 -0.16
CA ILE A 146 -11.20 13.30 0.70
C ILE A 146 -11.60 14.62 1.35
N THR A 147 -10.62 15.45 1.72
CA THR A 147 -10.88 16.72 2.40
C THR A 147 -9.89 17.78 1.96
N ASP A 148 -10.41 18.95 1.56
CA ASP A 148 -9.58 20.08 1.19
C ASP A 148 -8.89 20.68 2.41
N ASN A 149 -7.63 21.13 2.23
CA ASN A 149 -6.84 21.85 3.23
C ASN A 149 -6.64 21.08 4.56
N ILE A 150 -6.44 19.75 4.49
CA ILE A 150 -6.05 18.95 5.65
C ILE A 150 -4.63 19.31 6.11
N LYS A 151 -4.39 19.32 7.42
CA LYS A 151 -3.04 19.48 7.97
C LYS A 151 -2.13 18.34 7.52
N THR A 152 -0.91 18.67 7.07
CA THR A 152 0.05 17.69 6.55
C THR A 152 0.30 16.55 7.54
N SER A 153 0.50 16.87 8.82
CA SER A 153 0.72 15.85 9.86
C SER A 153 -0.47 14.90 10.01
N VAL A 154 -1.70 15.42 10.00
CA VAL A 154 -2.91 14.58 10.12
C VAL A 154 -3.04 13.68 8.91
N TYR A 155 -2.81 14.19 7.71
CA TYR A 155 -2.83 13.39 6.49
C TYR A 155 -1.77 12.29 6.51
N CYS A 156 -0.51 12.64 6.81
CA CYS A 156 0.60 11.68 6.79
C CYS A 156 0.41 10.57 7.83
N ILE A 157 0.05 10.94 9.07
CA ILE A 157 -0.17 9.97 10.15
C ILE A 157 -1.36 9.05 9.83
N ASN A 158 -2.48 9.63 9.39
CA ASN A 158 -3.67 8.85 9.11
C ASN A 158 -3.50 7.93 7.89
N SER A 159 -2.89 8.40 6.81
CA SER A 159 -2.58 7.57 5.64
C SER A 159 -1.62 6.44 5.98
N ALA A 160 -0.57 6.72 6.77
CA ALA A 160 0.39 5.73 7.23
C ALA A 160 -0.26 4.68 8.15
N PHE A 161 -1.12 5.11 9.06
CA PHE A 161 -1.83 4.24 9.99
C PHE A 161 -2.68 3.18 9.26
N TRP A 162 -3.54 3.63 8.35
CA TRP A 162 -4.38 2.70 7.60
C TRP A 162 -3.58 1.81 6.65
N PHE A 163 -2.54 2.36 6.02
CA PHE A 163 -1.64 1.60 5.18
C PHE A 163 -0.95 0.49 5.96
N SER A 164 -0.39 0.78 7.13
CA SER A 164 0.29 -0.21 7.97
C SER A 164 -0.67 -1.26 8.54
N LEU A 165 -1.86 -0.84 8.96
CA LEU A 165 -2.84 -1.76 9.53
C LEU A 165 -3.32 -2.80 8.52
N LEU A 166 -3.49 -2.42 7.26
CA LEU A 166 -3.85 -3.36 6.19
C LEU A 166 -2.69 -4.28 5.75
N HIS A 167 -1.47 -3.98 6.20
CA HIS A 167 -0.28 -4.82 5.98
C HIS A 167 0.09 -5.65 7.21
N LEU A 168 -0.74 -5.64 8.25
CA LEU A 168 -0.48 -6.43 9.45
C LEU A 168 -0.51 -7.92 9.13
N GLN A 169 0.59 -8.60 9.45
CA GLN A 169 0.82 -10.00 9.11
C GLN A 169 1.40 -10.75 10.30
N ASN A 170 1.31 -12.09 10.23
CA ASN A 170 2.00 -13.00 11.12
C ASN A 170 1.72 -12.74 12.62
N LEU A 171 0.43 -12.74 12.97
CA LEU A 171 -0.03 -12.50 14.35
C LEU A 171 0.46 -13.57 15.35
N GLU A 172 0.92 -14.73 14.86
CA GLU A 172 1.51 -15.79 15.67
C GLU A 172 2.88 -15.38 16.26
N SER A 173 3.56 -14.41 15.64
CA SER A 173 4.79 -13.81 16.15
C SER A 173 4.56 -12.34 16.52
N PRO A 174 4.21 -12.02 17.78
CA PRO A 174 3.91 -10.64 18.19
C PRO A 174 5.06 -9.66 17.90
N LEU A 175 6.31 -10.09 18.09
CA LEU A 175 7.48 -9.27 17.82
C LEU A 175 7.56 -8.90 16.32
N TYR A 176 7.35 -9.88 15.45
CA TYR A 176 7.34 -9.65 14.00
C TYR A 176 6.15 -8.76 13.59
N ALA A 177 4.97 -8.98 14.16
CA ALA A 177 3.80 -8.17 13.88
C ALA A 177 4.02 -6.70 14.25
N ILE A 178 4.59 -6.42 15.44
CA ILE A 178 4.92 -5.06 15.88
C ILE A 178 6.00 -4.44 14.98
N TYR A 179 7.04 -5.20 14.67
CA TYR A 179 8.09 -4.77 13.74
C TYR A 179 7.49 -4.40 12.38
N ASN A 180 6.73 -5.30 11.77
CA ASN A 180 6.10 -5.09 10.46
C ASN A 180 5.20 -3.85 10.47
N LEU A 181 4.31 -3.74 11.47
CA LEU A 181 3.43 -2.58 11.64
C LEU A 181 4.23 -1.27 11.71
N SER A 182 5.31 -1.25 12.48
CA SER A 182 6.14 -0.06 12.70
C SER A 182 6.87 0.36 11.41
N VAL A 183 7.48 -0.59 10.73
CA VAL A 183 8.27 -0.34 9.51
C VAL A 183 7.37 0.06 8.35
N VAL A 184 6.22 -0.59 8.19
CA VAL A 184 5.24 -0.23 7.15
C VAL A 184 4.59 1.12 7.47
N PHE A 185 4.36 1.44 8.74
CA PHE A 185 3.90 2.77 9.16
C PHE A 185 4.91 3.87 8.77
N MET A 186 6.20 3.68 9.07
CA MET A 186 7.24 4.63 8.69
C MET A 186 7.35 4.81 7.18
N SER A 187 7.31 3.72 6.43
CA SER A 187 7.27 3.76 4.95
C SER A 187 6.04 4.52 4.45
N GLY A 188 4.88 4.20 5.01
CA GLY A 188 3.62 4.86 4.69
C GLY A 188 3.62 6.36 4.99
N PHE A 189 4.26 6.76 6.10
CA PHE A 189 4.44 8.17 6.47
C PHE A 189 5.34 8.90 5.47
N LEU A 190 6.48 8.31 5.11
CA LEU A 190 7.39 8.87 4.12
C LEU A 190 6.71 9.02 2.76
N PHE A 191 5.98 8.04 2.29
CA PHE A 191 5.20 8.12 1.06
C PHE A 191 4.18 9.27 1.11
N ALA A 192 3.40 9.39 2.18
CA ALA A 192 2.44 10.49 2.32
C ALA A 192 3.11 11.86 2.38
N PHE A 193 4.25 11.97 3.05
CA PHE A 193 5.04 13.20 3.14
C PHE A 193 5.61 13.61 1.77
N ILE A 194 6.17 12.65 1.01
CA ILE A 194 6.74 12.93 -0.32
C ILE A 194 5.65 13.34 -1.29
N TYR A 195 4.50 12.67 -1.27
CA TYR A 195 3.36 13.06 -2.09
C TYR A 195 2.94 14.50 -1.80
N ARG A 196 2.90 14.87 -0.53
CA ARG A 196 2.60 16.25 -0.11
C ARG A 196 3.59 17.27 -0.66
N LYS A 197 4.87 16.89 -0.79
CA LYS A 197 5.95 17.76 -1.28
C LYS A 197 6.00 17.83 -2.80
N THR A 198 5.90 16.71 -3.46
CA THR A 198 6.07 16.62 -4.93
C THR A 198 4.78 16.87 -5.69
N GLN A 199 3.63 16.65 -5.07
CA GLN A 199 2.29 16.73 -5.69
C GLN A 199 2.22 15.91 -7.00
N TRP A 200 3.01 14.83 -7.10
CA TRP A 200 3.02 13.92 -8.23
C TRP A 200 3.04 12.47 -7.72
N ILE A 201 1.94 11.75 -7.97
CA ILE A 201 1.78 10.39 -7.48
C ILE A 201 2.84 9.42 -8.03
N GLY A 202 3.39 9.73 -9.21
CA GLY A 202 4.46 8.94 -9.82
C GLY A 202 5.71 8.85 -8.97
N THR A 203 6.06 9.89 -8.19
CA THR A 203 7.18 9.82 -7.23
C THR A 203 6.99 8.68 -6.24
N ASN A 204 5.77 8.54 -5.72
CA ASN A 204 5.42 7.52 -4.74
C ASN A 204 5.40 6.13 -5.34
N ILE A 205 4.78 5.99 -6.52
CA ILE A 205 4.75 4.73 -7.26
C ILE A 205 6.17 4.25 -7.54
N ILE A 206 7.06 5.14 -7.98
CA ILE A 206 8.48 4.82 -8.22
C ILE A 206 9.17 4.41 -6.91
N ALA A 207 8.97 5.15 -5.83
CA ALA A 207 9.59 4.84 -4.53
C ALA A 207 9.14 3.46 -4.02
N HIS A 208 7.85 3.19 -4.06
CA HIS A 208 7.27 1.92 -3.62
C HIS A 208 7.73 0.76 -4.53
N ALA A 209 7.64 0.92 -5.85
CA ALA A 209 8.10 -0.06 -6.81
C ALA A 209 9.60 -0.34 -6.68
N THR A 210 10.42 0.67 -6.38
CA THR A 210 11.87 0.50 -6.15
C THR A 210 12.14 -0.33 -4.90
N ALA A 211 11.48 -0.02 -3.78
CA ALA A 211 11.65 -0.77 -2.54
C ALA A 211 11.25 -2.25 -2.72
N ASN A 212 10.08 -2.49 -3.31
CA ASN A 212 9.58 -3.83 -3.59
C ASN A 212 10.44 -4.55 -4.64
N GLY A 213 10.87 -3.85 -5.69
CA GLY A 213 11.70 -4.40 -6.75
C GLY A 213 13.05 -4.90 -6.26
N ILE A 214 13.73 -4.16 -5.37
CA ILE A 214 14.97 -4.60 -4.74
C ILE A 214 14.70 -5.83 -3.86
N ALA A 215 13.63 -5.84 -3.07
CA ALA A 215 13.27 -6.98 -2.23
C ALA A 215 13.01 -8.24 -3.06
N ILE A 216 12.22 -8.12 -4.14
CA ILE A 216 11.93 -9.23 -5.06
C ILE A 216 13.19 -9.73 -5.77
N PHE A 217 14.05 -8.81 -6.22
CA PHE A 217 15.32 -9.18 -6.84
C PHE A 217 16.18 -10.02 -5.91
N LEU A 218 16.26 -9.66 -4.62
CA LEU A 218 17.01 -10.45 -3.64
C LEU A 218 16.35 -11.81 -3.35
N ILE A 219 15.02 -11.88 -3.31
CA ILE A 219 14.29 -13.15 -3.18
C ILE A 219 14.62 -14.08 -4.36
N ILE A 220 14.69 -13.56 -5.59
CA ILE A 220 15.02 -14.35 -6.77
C ILE A 220 16.46 -14.87 -6.74
N LEU A 221 17.39 -14.07 -6.20
CA LEU A 221 18.80 -14.44 -6.18
C LEU A 221 19.19 -15.38 -5.03
N PHE A 222 18.53 -15.27 -3.89
CA PHE A 222 18.98 -15.89 -2.63
C PHE A 222 17.88 -16.69 -1.91
N GLY A 223 16.65 -16.64 -2.38
CA GLY A 223 15.51 -17.42 -1.86
C GLY A 223 15.37 -18.71 -2.63
#